data_14ac3a4df2a3688834eadd916100949a
#
_entry.id   14ac3a4df2a3688834eadd916100949a
#
_cell.length_a   1.000
_cell.length_b   1.000
_cell.length_c   1.000
_cell.angle_alpha   90.00
_cell.angle_beta   90.00
_cell.angle_gamma   90.00
#
_symmetry.space_group_name_H-M   'P 1'
#
loop_
_entity.id
_entity.type
_entity.pdbx_description
1 polymer ?
#
loop_
_entity_poly.entity_id
_entity_poly.type
_entity_poly.pdbx_seq_one_letter_code
_entity_poly.pdbx_strand_id
1 'polypeptide(L)'
;MGALAAAAGKILVAEELAEDVAVIEEAAVLFANANDGAAQAVLDEAVEGAGRGSEQLWRMLFDLLRVTGDKAAFDSRSVRYAQLFEKSPPVWDQAEPAQAGSAPREAAPAVNLSGNLSGNARSQFEQLVRIGAKLGKLRVDLSRLRGIDDAGASLFSETLQSLRQGKVKVAILGAEHALRLIEPMLKVGEPEGRPFWLCALAMLQQIGDEARFEDMAVNFAVTFEESPSSWEPQQDAVSLTDSSSLPLRHEDVPAPVRKGFVMEGVVGGAQPEVLRALSAYASEHQQIEIDASQLKRLEFVSAGALFNQLAQLQSQGKQTMIRAPNEMVAALMRVMGIDQVARIEARKF
;
A
#
# COMPACT_ATOMS: atom_id res chain seq x y z
N MET A 1 -49.15 0.04 -28.89
CA MET A 1 -48.66 0.61 -27.59
C MET A 1 -47.45 -0.14 -27.05
N GLY A 2 -47.30 -1.47 -27.20
CA GLY A 2 -46.20 -2.25 -26.61
C GLY A 2 -44.80 -2.01 -27.17
N ALA A 3 -44.64 -1.71 -28.47
CA ALA A 3 -43.32 -1.56 -29.10
C ALA A 3 -42.60 -0.25 -28.72
N LEU A 4 -43.34 0.82 -28.50
CA LEU A 4 -42.81 2.11 -28.06
C LEU A 4 -42.36 2.08 -26.58
N ALA A 5 -43.10 1.37 -25.71
CA ALA A 5 -42.72 1.17 -24.32
C ALA A 5 -41.48 0.28 -24.18
N ALA A 6 -41.34 -0.76 -25.01
CA ALA A 6 -40.15 -1.60 -25.05
C ALA A 6 -38.92 -0.87 -25.60
N ALA A 7 -39.09 0.04 -26.56
CA ALA A 7 -38.01 0.88 -27.09
C ALA A 7 -37.56 1.94 -26.05
N ALA A 8 -38.50 2.57 -25.37
CA ALA A 8 -38.18 3.53 -24.27
C ALA A 8 -37.47 2.85 -23.11
N GLY A 9 -37.87 1.65 -22.70
CA GLY A 9 -37.18 0.86 -21.68
C GLY A 9 -35.76 0.47 -22.09
N LYS A 10 -35.51 0.13 -23.37
CA LYS A 10 -34.16 -0.15 -23.86
C LYS A 10 -33.25 1.09 -23.89
N ILE A 11 -33.81 2.26 -24.19
CA ILE A 11 -33.06 3.52 -24.19
C ILE A 11 -32.68 3.91 -22.75
N LEU A 12 -33.59 3.83 -21.79
CA LEU A 12 -33.32 4.11 -20.39
C LEU A 12 -32.23 3.17 -19.81
N VAL A 13 -32.32 1.87 -20.09
CA VAL A 13 -31.29 0.91 -19.65
C VAL A 13 -29.93 1.17 -20.30
N ALA A 14 -29.92 1.63 -21.55
CA ALA A 14 -28.67 1.97 -22.25
C ALA A 14 -28.04 3.27 -21.70
N GLU A 15 -28.85 4.25 -21.28
CA GLU A 15 -28.39 5.48 -20.64
C GLU A 15 -27.83 5.19 -19.23
N GLU A 16 -28.53 4.42 -18.40
CA GLU A 16 -28.05 4.00 -17.07
C GLU A 16 -26.73 3.23 -17.17
N LEU A 17 -26.58 2.30 -18.12
CA LEU A 17 -25.35 1.57 -18.34
C LEU A 17 -24.19 2.50 -18.79
N ALA A 18 -24.49 3.53 -19.58
CA ALA A 18 -23.47 4.48 -20.02
C ALA A 18 -23.02 5.40 -18.89
N GLU A 19 -23.92 5.80 -18.00
CA GLU A 19 -23.59 6.57 -16.80
C GLU A 19 -22.74 5.75 -15.82
N ASP A 20 -23.06 4.47 -15.58
CA ASP A 20 -22.27 3.58 -14.75
C ASP A 20 -20.84 3.43 -15.28
N VAL A 21 -20.66 3.30 -16.61
CA VAL A 21 -19.34 3.20 -17.24
C VAL A 21 -18.52 4.45 -17.00
N ALA A 22 -19.11 5.64 -17.17
CA ALA A 22 -18.40 6.90 -16.94
C ALA A 22 -17.94 7.04 -15.46
N VAL A 23 -18.79 6.69 -14.50
CA VAL A 23 -18.48 6.69 -13.08
C VAL A 23 -17.34 5.70 -12.74
N ILE A 24 -17.40 4.50 -13.32
CA ILE A 24 -16.36 3.47 -13.14
C ILE A 24 -15.00 3.98 -13.63
N GLU A 25 -14.97 4.59 -14.81
CA GLU A 25 -13.74 5.14 -15.40
C GLU A 25 -13.20 6.29 -14.57
N GLU A 26 -14.04 7.24 -14.17
CA GLU A 26 -13.66 8.37 -13.35
C GLU A 26 -13.10 7.95 -12.00
N ALA A 27 -13.81 7.08 -11.27
CA ALA A 27 -13.38 6.59 -9.98
C ALA A 27 -12.05 5.83 -10.08
N ALA A 28 -11.86 4.99 -11.12
CA ALA A 28 -10.63 4.24 -11.34
C ALA A 28 -9.44 5.16 -11.62
N VAL A 29 -9.61 6.20 -12.42
CA VAL A 29 -8.55 7.18 -12.73
C VAL A 29 -8.20 8.02 -11.50
N LEU A 30 -9.20 8.49 -10.73
CA LEU A 30 -8.98 9.22 -9.49
C LEU A 30 -8.19 8.38 -8.49
N PHE A 31 -8.58 7.12 -8.31
CA PHE A 31 -7.88 6.17 -7.44
C PHE A 31 -6.45 5.91 -7.89
N ALA A 32 -6.20 5.74 -9.18
CA ALA A 32 -4.87 5.54 -9.74
C ALA A 32 -3.94 6.73 -9.53
N ASN A 33 -4.49 7.93 -9.41
CA ASN A 33 -3.77 9.17 -9.10
C ASN A 33 -3.70 9.47 -7.59
N ALA A 34 -4.01 8.50 -6.74
CA ALA A 34 -4.02 8.60 -5.27
C ALA A 34 -4.99 9.68 -4.73
N ASN A 35 -6.02 10.01 -5.49
CA ASN A 35 -7.10 10.90 -5.06
C ASN A 35 -8.28 10.11 -4.48
N ASP A 36 -8.01 9.40 -3.37
CA ASP A 36 -8.94 8.45 -2.77
C ASP A 36 -10.24 9.10 -2.31
N GLY A 37 -10.15 10.31 -1.76
CA GLY A 37 -11.35 11.04 -1.28
C GLY A 37 -12.29 11.41 -2.42
N ALA A 38 -11.77 11.86 -3.57
CA ALA A 38 -12.59 12.15 -4.73
C ALA A 38 -13.17 10.87 -5.35
N ALA A 39 -12.37 9.79 -5.46
CA ALA A 39 -12.86 8.50 -5.93
C ALA A 39 -13.99 7.96 -5.05
N GLN A 40 -13.86 8.10 -3.73
CA GLN A 40 -14.92 7.71 -2.79
C GLN A 40 -16.18 8.56 -2.97
N ALA A 41 -16.05 9.88 -3.09
CA ALA A 41 -17.20 10.76 -3.26
C ALA A 41 -18.00 10.43 -4.54
N VAL A 42 -17.30 10.19 -5.66
CA VAL A 42 -17.93 9.79 -6.93
C VAL A 42 -18.67 8.46 -6.78
N LEU A 43 -18.05 7.45 -6.15
CA LEU A 43 -18.69 6.16 -5.92
C LEU A 43 -19.86 6.25 -4.93
N ASP A 44 -19.72 7.00 -3.84
CA ASP A 44 -20.79 7.19 -2.85
C ASP A 44 -22.02 7.87 -3.48
N GLU A 45 -21.82 8.92 -4.30
CA GLU A 45 -22.89 9.59 -5.03
C GLU A 45 -23.60 8.63 -6.00
N ALA A 46 -22.83 7.84 -6.74
CA ALA A 46 -23.39 6.89 -7.71
C ALA A 46 -24.22 5.79 -7.03
N VAL A 47 -23.70 5.15 -5.96
CA VAL A 47 -24.44 4.08 -5.26
C VAL A 47 -25.65 4.59 -4.46
N GLU A 48 -25.74 5.89 -4.22
CA GLU A 48 -26.91 6.54 -3.64
C GLU A 48 -27.93 7.02 -4.68
N GLY A 49 -27.47 7.26 -5.92
CA GLY A 49 -28.22 7.74 -7.06
C GLY A 49 -28.63 6.67 -8.07
N ALA A 50 -28.40 6.96 -9.35
CA ALA A 50 -28.78 6.12 -10.48
C ALA A 50 -28.05 4.77 -10.49
N GLY A 51 -26.78 4.73 -10.11
CA GLY A 51 -25.98 3.51 -10.04
C GLY A 51 -26.26 2.60 -8.82
N ARG A 52 -27.33 2.88 -8.08
CA ARG A 52 -27.71 2.11 -6.89
C ARG A 52 -27.84 0.61 -7.15
N GLY A 53 -28.33 0.24 -8.34
CA GLY A 53 -28.50 -1.15 -8.77
C GLY A 53 -27.25 -1.80 -9.32
N SER A 54 -26.17 -1.05 -9.51
CA SER A 54 -24.92 -1.54 -10.11
C SER A 54 -24.04 -2.22 -9.07
N GLU A 55 -24.06 -3.55 -9.05
CA GLU A 55 -23.23 -4.34 -8.12
C GLU A 55 -21.73 -4.03 -8.32
N GLN A 56 -21.30 -3.66 -9.52
CA GLN A 56 -19.91 -3.32 -9.81
C GLN A 56 -19.46 -2.05 -9.07
N LEU A 57 -20.28 -0.99 -9.06
CA LEU A 57 -19.98 0.24 -8.32
C LEU A 57 -19.85 -0.01 -6.81
N TRP A 58 -20.73 -0.86 -6.26
CA TRP A 58 -20.64 -1.27 -4.87
C TRP A 58 -19.35 -2.04 -4.56
N ARG A 59 -18.93 -2.95 -5.44
CA ARG A 59 -17.68 -3.70 -5.29
C ARG A 59 -16.46 -2.78 -5.35
N MET A 60 -16.47 -1.81 -6.27
CA MET A 60 -15.41 -0.79 -6.35
C MET A 60 -15.34 0.03 -5.06
N LEU A 61 -16.48 0.46 -4.53
CA LEU A 61 -16.54 1.19 -3.26
C LEU A 61 -15.99 0.34 -2.10
N PHE A 62 -16.37 -0.93 -2.00
CA PHE A 62 -15.83 -1.83 -0.98
C PHE A 62 -14.31 -2.02 -1.10
N ASP A 63 -13.79 -2.19 -2.30
CA ASP A 63 -12.35 -2.34 -2.51
C ASP A 63 -11.59 -1.05 -2.19
N LEU A 64 -12.17 0.11 -2.53
CA LEU A 64 -11.61 1.41 -2.14
C LEU A 64 -11.55 1.56 -0.61
N LEU A 65 -12.66 1.27 0.09
CA LEU A 65 -12.73 1.34 1.54
C LEU A 65 -11.76 0.38 2.24
N ARG A 66 -11.52 -0.81 1.66
CA ARG A 66 -10.48 -1.74 2.13
C ARG A 66 -9.08 -1.17 1.99
N VAL A 67 -8.77 -0.57 0.84
CA VAL A 67 -7.44 0.00 0.57
C VAL A 67 -7.17 1.21 1.45
N THR A 68 -8.18 2.05 1.68
CA THR A 68 -8.08 3.24 2.56
C THR A 68 -8.16 2.89 4.04
N GLY A 69 -8.64 1.69 4.39
CA GLY A 69 -8.77 1.24 5.78
C GLY A 69 -9.99 1.80 6.50
N ASP A 70 -10.98 2.34 5.78
CA ASP A 70 -12.21 2.89 6.39
C ASP A 70 -13.22 1.77 6.68
N LYS A 71 -12.98 1.08 7.79
CA LYS A 71 -13.85 -0.01 8.23
C LYS A 71 -15.25 0.48 8.63
N ALA A 72 -15.36 1.67 9.18
CA ALA A 72 -16.66 2.19 9.63
C ALA A 72 -17.60 2.45 8.44
N ALA A 73 -17.09 3.07 7.39
CA ALA A 73 -17.84 3.25 6.14
C ALA A 73 -18.16 1.89 5.49
N PHE A 74 -17.20 0.95 5.48
CA PHE A 74 -17.40 -0.39 4.94
C PHE A 74 -18.54 -1.14 5.64
N ASP A 75 -18.55 -1.17 6.98
CA ASP A 75 -19.59 -1.85 7.75
C ASP A 75 -20.97 -1.23 7.51
N SER A 76 -21.06 0.11 7.45
CA SER A 76 -22.29 0.82 7.11
C SER A 76 -22.81 0.47 5.71
N ARG A 77 -21.93 0.46 4.70
CA ARG A 77 -22.28 0.11 3.31
C ARG A 77 -22.63 -1.37 3.16
N SER A 78 -22.02 -2.25 3.96
CA SER A 78 -22.30 -3.69 3.96
C SER A 78 -23.75 -4.01 4.32
N VAL A 79 -24.31 -3.32 5.32
CA VAL A 79 -25.72 -3.49 5.70
C VAL A 79 -26.64 -3.07 4.55
N ARG A 80 -26.34 -1.94 3.92
CA ARG A 80 -27.15 -1.41 2.82
C ARG A 80 -27.08 -2.30 1.56
N TYR A 81 -25.87 -2.83 1.25
CA TYR A 81 -25.67 -3.78 0.16
C TYR A 81 -26.49 -5.05 0.36
N ALA A 82 -26.45 -5.64 1.56
CA ALA A 82 -27.21 -6.85 1.87
C ALA A 82 -28.74 -6.63 1.71
N GLN A 83 -29.25 -5.48 2.12
CA GLN A 83 -30.65 -5.11 1.95
C GLN A 83 -31.07 -4.91 0.49
N LEU A 84 -30.15 -4.37 -0.33
CA LEU A 84 -30.44 -4.03 -1.71
C LEU A 84 -30.36 -5.22 -2.65
N PHE A 85 -29.34 -6.06 -2.49
CA PHE A 85 -29.03 -7.18 -3.40
C PHE A 85 -29.49 -8.54 -2.86
N GLU A 86 -29.95 -8.58 -1.61
CA GLU A 86 -30.29 -9.85 -0.92
C GLU A 86 -29.13 -10.87 -0.93
N LYS A 87 -27.88 -10.35 -0.94
CA LYS A 87 -26.64 -11.12 -0.97
C LYS A 87 -25.77 -10.77 0.23
N SER A 88 -24.92 -11.72 0.63
CA SER A 88 -23.88 -11.43 1.61
C SER A 88 -22.92 -10.38 1.05
N PRO A 89 -22.62 -9.31 1.80
CA PRO A 89 -21.62 -8.32 1.39
C PRO A 89 -20.23 -8.95 1.33
N PRO A 90 -19.29 -8.34 0.60
CA PRO A 90 -17.89 -8.75 0.62
C PRO A 90 -17.34 -8.76 2.06
N VAL A 91 -16.50 -9.74 2.38
CA VAL A 91 -15.87 -9.83 3.71
C VAL A 91 -14.84 -8.71 3.84
N TRP A 92 -14.77 -8.07 5.01
CA TRP A 92 -13.66 -7.18 5.34
C TRP A 92 -12.39 -8.00 5.47
N ASP A 93 -11.72 -8.19 4.35
CA ASP A 93 -10.45 -8.88 4.26
C ASP A 93 -9.35 -7.83 4.06
N GLN A 94 -8.89 -7.26 5.16
CA GLN A 94 -7.53 -6.74 5.16
C GLN A 94 -6.67 -7.97 5.31
N ALA A 95 -6.05 -8.43 4.22
CA ALA A 95 -5.02 -9.44 4.29
C ALA A 95 -3.88 -8.91 5.19
N GLU A 96 -4.04 -9.09 6.49
CA GLU A 96 -2.89 -9.18 7.36
C GLU A 96 -2.16 -10.46 6.99
N PRO A 97 -0.82 -10.44 6.88
CA PRO A 97 -0.08 -11.69 6.79
C PRO A 97 -0.51 -12.56 7.96
N ALA A 98 -0.95 -13.77 7.65
CA ALA A 98 -1.52 -14.72 8.60
C ALA A 98 -0.61 -14.87 9.83
N GLN A 99 -1.07 -14.35 10.96
CA GLN A 99 -0.67 -14.82 12.27
C GLN A 99 -1.91 -15.37 12.96
N ALA A 100 -1.95 -16.70 13.02
CA ALA A 100 -2.92 -17.43 13.79
C ALA A 100 -2.82 -17.06 15.27
N GLY A 101 -3.95 -16.68 15.86
CA GLY A 101 -4.21 -16.77 17.29
C GLY A 101 -3.72 -15.63 18.14
N SER A 102 -4.53 -14.58 18.25
CA SER A 102 -4.70 -13.86 19.52
C SER A 102 -5.90 -12.90 19.44
N ALA A 103 -6.59 -12.72 20.57
CA ALA A 103 -7.74 -11.87 20.82
C ALA A 103 -7.61 -10.42 20.29
N PRO A 104 -8.70 -9.62 20.19
CA PRO A 104 -8.69 -8.29 19.59
C PRO A 104 -7.72 -7.37 20.34
N ARG A 105 -6.53 -7.19 19.78
CA ARG A 105 -5.60 -6.16 20.22
C ARG A 105 -6.05 -4.85 19.61
N GLU A 106 -6.42 -3.90 20.46
CA GLU A 106 -6.63 -2.50 20.08
C GLU A 106 -5.52 -2.03 19.13
N ALA A 107 -5.89 -1.74 17.88
CA ALA A 107 -4.95 -1.29 16.86
C ALA A 107 -4.30 0.02 17.31
N ALA A 108 -2.96 0.07 17.30
CA ALA A 108 -2.24 1.32 17.54
C ALA A 108 -2.56 2.31 16.41
N PRO A 109 -2.82 3.59 16.73
CA PRO A 109 -3.08 4.60 15.70
C PRO A 109 -1.91 4.69 14.73
N ALA A 110 -2.20 4.73 13.44
CA ALA A 110 -1.22 4.83 12.38
C ALA A 110 -1.08 6.27 11.90
N VAL A 111 0.14 6.77 11.81
CA VAL A 111 0.47 8.07 11.20
C VAL A 111 1.32 7.81 9.97
N ASN A 112 0.83 8.25 8.80
CA ASN A 112 1.50 8.08 7.53
C ASN A 112 2.29 9.37 7.21
N LEU A 113 3.61 9.25 7.08
CA LEU A 113 4.49 10.32 6.63
C LEU A 113 4.78 10.12 5.13
N SER A 114 4.48 11.12 4.31
CA SER A 114 4.61 11.03 2.85
C SER A 114 5.26 12.28 2.26
N GLY A 115 5.86 12.15 1.07
CA GLY A 115 6.55 13.25 0.41
C GLY A 115 7.94 13.52 0.99
N ASN A 116 8.39 14.78 0.98
CA ASN A 116 9.68 15.17 1.54
C ASN A 116 9.53 15.54 3.01
N LEU A 117 10.25 14.85 3.86
CA LEU A 117 10.32 15.15 5.29
C LEU A 117 11.25 16.35 5.48
N SER A 118 10.70 17.46 5.96
CA SER A 118 11.41 18.73 6.11
C SER A 118 11.02 19.45 7.39
N GLY A 119 11.68 20.57 7.67
CA GLY A 119 11.39 21.42 8.85
C GLY A 119 9.92 21.87 8.95
N ASN A 120 9.19 21.89 7.83
CA ASN A 120 7.76 22.23 7.80
C ASN A 120 6.86 21.17 8.46
N ALA A 121 7.36 19.96 8.68
CA ALA A 121 6.64 18.88 9.33
C ALA A 121 6.59 19.00 10.87
N ARG A 122 7.15 20.03 11.47
CA ARG A 122 7.22 20.22 12.94
C ARG A 122 5.87 20.04 13.63
N SER A 123 4.83 20.66 13.12
CA SER A 123 3.48 20.55 13.71
C SER A 123 2.93 19.11 13.66
N GLN A 124 3.24 18.36 12.58
CA GLN A 124 2.86 16.96 12.46
C GLN A 124 3.60 16.09 13.48
N PHE A 125 4.90 16.35 13.69
CA PHE A 125 5.69 15.64 14.71
C PHE A 125 5.25 15.94 16.15
N GLU A 126 4.93 17.19 16.46
CA GLU A 126 4.36 17.57 17.76
C GLU A 126 3.03 16.86 18.01
N GLN A 127 2.18 16.77 17.00
CA GLN A 127 0.93 16.03 17.09
C GLN A 127 1.17 14.52 17.28
N LEU A 128 2.17 13.95 16.60
CA LEU A 128 2.59 12.56 16.69
C LEU A 128 3.03 12.21 18.12
N VAL A 129 3.88 13.06 18.74
CA VAL A 129 4.29 12.90 20.13
C VAL A 129 3.09 12.97 21.07
N ARG A 130 2.19 13.93 20.86
CA ARG A 130 0.99 14.10 21.69
C ARG A 130 0.05 12.91 21.63
N ILE A 131 -0.18 12.36 20.42
CA ILE A 131 -0.98 11.15 20.22
C ILE A 131 -0.31 9.95 20.88
N GLY A 132 1.00 9.77 20.65
CA GLY A 132 1.77 8.69 21.25
C GLY A 132 1.73 8.72 22.77
N ALA A 133 1.97 9.89 23.38
CA ALA A 133 1.92 10.08 24.84
C ALA A 133 0.54 9.76 25.43
N LYS A 134 -0.54 10.07 24.71
CA LYS A 134 -1.92 9.80 25.16
C LYS A 134 -2.28 8.31 25.09
N LEU A 135 -1.78 7.58 24.07
CA LEU A 135 -2.22 6.23 23.76
C LEU A 135 -1.20 5.14 24.14
N GLY A 136 0.02 5.54 24.53
CA GLY A 136 1.10 4.64 24.92
C GLY A 136 1.66 3.77 23.79
N LYS A 137 1.07 3.82 22.60
CA LYS A 137 1.47 3.07 21.41
C LYS A 137 1.19 3.86 20.14
N LEU A 138 2.05 3.72 19.11
CA LEU A 138 1.98 4.44 17.86
C LEU A 138 2.55 3.62 16.73
N ARG A 139 1.99 3.74 15.52
CA ARG A 139 2.54 3.21 14.28
C ARG A 139 2.89 4.37 13.36
N VAL A 140 4.12 4.39 12.84
CA VAL A 140 4.60 5.40 11.88
C VAL A 140 4.94 4.69 10.57
N ASP A 141 4.32 5.12 9.48
CA ASP A 141 4.58 4.57 8.14
C ASP A 141 5.41 5.56 7.32
N LEU A 142 6.62 5.13 6.95
CA LEU A 142 7.61 5.87 6.16
C LEU A 142 7.67 5.40 4.70
N SER A 143 6.86 4.42 4.30
CA SER A 143 6.93 3.77 2.98
C SER A 143 6.70 4.74 1.82
N ARG A 144 6.08 5.90 2.07
CA ARG A 144 5.74 6.91 1.07
C ARG A 144 6.64 8.14 1.10
N LEU A 145 7.73 8.11 1.85
CA LEU A 145 8.73 9.18 1.84
C LEU A 145 9.44 9.20 0.48
N ARG A 146 9.68 10.41 -0.03
CA ARG A 146 10.43 10.65 -1.27
C ARG A 146 11.82 11.21 -1.01
N GLY A 147 12.02 11.83 0.15
CA GLY A 147 13.27 12.40 0.58
C GLY A 147 13.19 12.86 2.03
N ILE A 148 14.35 13.10 2.63
CA ILE A 148 14.51 13.63 3.98
C ILE A 148 15.60 14.69 3.91
N ASP A 149 15.34 15.91 4.37
CA ASP A 149 16.34 16.95 4.53
C ASP A 149 16.91 16.99 5.97
N ASP A 150 17.95 17.79 6.21
CA ASP A 150 18.61 17.93 7.50
C ASP A 150 17.62 18.25 8.63
N ALA A 151 16.72 19.20 8.37
CA ALA A 151 15.72 19.63 9.36
C ALA A 151 14.71 18.53 9.64
N GLY A 152 14.27 17.80 8.60
CA GLY A 152 13.39 16.64 8.71
C GLY A 152 14.03 15.49 9.47
N ALA A 153 15.31 15.19 9.20
CA ALA A 153 16.08 14.17 9.88
C ALA A 153 16.25 14.50 11.38
N SER A 154 16.57 15.77 11.70
CA SER A 154 16.66 16.24 13.09
C SER A 154 15.33 16.08 13.81
N LEU A 155 14.24 16.59 13.24
CA LEU A 155 12.90 16.52 13.84
C LEU A 155 12.44 15.09 14.06
N PHE A 156 12.73 14.20 13.11
CA PHE A 156 12.33 12.80 13.22
C PHE A 156 13.12 12.07 14.32
N SER A 157 14.44 12.26 14.41
CA SER A 157 15.27 11.68 15.46
C SER A 157 14.86 12.18 16.85
N GLU A 158 14.64 13.50 17.01
CA GLU A 158 14.14 14.11 18.26
C GLU A 158 12.77 13.54 18.65
N THR A 159 11.89 13.34 17.67
CA THR A 159 10.56 12.78 17.89
C THR A 159 10.64 11.34 18.39
N LEU A 160 11.45 10.48 17.75
CA LEU A 160 11.65 9.10 18.19
C LEU A 160 12.25 9.04 19.59
N GLN A 161 13.21 9.92 19.89
CA GLN A 161 13.81 10.02 21.22
C GLN A 161 12.78 10.46 22.27
N SER A 162 11.96 11.45 21.96
CA SER A 162 10.89 11.94 22.85
C SER A 162 9.84 10.86 23.14
N LEU A 163 9.41 10.12 22.10
CA LEU A 163 8.48 9.01 22.25
C LEU A 163 9.08 7.88 23.11
N ARG A 164 10.36 7.58 22.94
CA ARG A 164 11.07 6.58 23.74
C ARG A 164 11.17 7.01 25.22
N GLN A 165 11.55 8.26 25.49
CA GLN A 165 11.57 8.80 26.85
C GLN A 165 10.19 8.74 27.51
N GLY A 166 9.13 8.97 26.72
CA GLY A 166 7.73 8.81 27.14
C GLY A 166 7.27 7.35 27.26
N LYS A 167 8.16 6.36 27.05
CA LYS A 167 7.85 4.92 27.07
C LYS A 167 6.72 4.54 26.11
N VAL A 168 6.58 5.27 25.00
CA VAL A 168 5.60 4.98 23.95
C VAL A 168 6.12 3.84 23.08
N LYS A 169 5.31 2.79 22.88
CA LYS A 169 5.63 1.71 21.94
C LYS A 169 5.43 2.19 20.51
N VAL A 170 6.52 2.35 19.76
CA VAL A 170 6.47 2.82 18.36
C VAL A 170 6.82 1.67 17.44
N ALA A 171 5.96 1.41 16.45
CA ALA A 171 6.24 0.52 15.33
C ALA A 171 6.50 1.36 14.07
N ILE A 172 7.65 1.17 13.42
CA ILE A 172 7.99 1.87 12.18
C ILE A 172 7.81 0.91 11.00
N LEU A 173 6.95 1.30 10.06
CA LEU A 173 6.81 0.64 8.76
C LEU A 173 7.65 1.41 7.74
N GLY A 174 8.28 0.68 6.79
CA GLY A 174 9.10 1.31 5.76
C GLY A 174 10.43 1.90 6.28
N ALA A 175 10.94 1.45 7.43
CA ALA A 175 12.22 1.89 7.98
C ALA A 175 13.38 1.66 6.98
N GLU A 176 13.42 0.50 6.33
CA GLU A 176 14.43 0.18 5.30
C GLU A 176 14.37 1.15 4.10
N HIS A 177 13.17 1.56 3.72
CA HIS A 177 13.01 2.55 2.66
C HIS A 177 13.56 3.91 3.09
N ALA A 178 13.25 4.37 4.31
CA ALA A 178 13.77 5.62 4.85
C ALA A 178 15.30 5.60 5.05
N LEU A 179 15.87 4.48 5.52
CA LEU A 179 17.32 4.28 5.64
C LEU A 179 18.00 4.40 4.28
N ARG A 180 17.47 3.76 3.22
CA ARG A 180 18.02 3.90 1.85
C ARG A 180 17.97 5.34 1.32
N LEU A 181 16.98 6.14 1.70
CA LEU A 181 16.90 7.54 1.27
C LEU A 181 18.01 8.42 1.87
N ILE A 182 18.46 8.11 3.08
CA ILE A 182 19.52 8.87 3.77
C ILE A 182 20.92 8.27 3.60
N GLU A 183 21.04 7.01 3.15
CA GLU A 183 22.31 6.32 2.95
C GLU A 183 23.34 7.14 2.14
N PRO A 184 22.98 7.83 1.05
CA PRO A 184 23.94 8.65 0.29
C PRO A 184 24.53 9.82 1.08
N MET A 185 23.88 10.21 2.20
CA MET A 185 24.33 11.31 3.08
C MET A 185 25.22 10.81 4.23
N LEU A 186 25.37 9.48 4.41
CA LEU A 186 26.15 8.87 5.48
C LEU A 186 27.58 8.58 4.99
N LYS A 187 28.41 9.63 4.94
CA LYS A 187 29.80 9.51 4.50
C LYS A 187 30.76 9.54 5.70
N VAL A 188 31.49 8.45 5.88
CA VAL A 188 32.46 8.31 6.97
C VAL A 188 33.62 9.28 6.78
N GLY A 189 33.96 10.02 7.83
CA GLY A 189 35.02 11.03 7.85
C GLY A 189 34.61 12.40 7.31
N GLU A 190 33.37 12.59 6.81
CA GLU A 190 32.80 13.88 6.44
C GLU A 190 31.86 14.35 7.57
N PRO A 191 32.15 15.41 8.33
CA PRO A 191 31.33 15.85 9.46
C PRO A 191 30.01 16.50 9.04
N GLU A 192 29.79 16.62 7.74
CA GLU A 192 28.52 17.11 7.19
C GLU A 192 27.44 16.03 7.29
N GLY A 193 26.18 16.45 7.42
CA GLY A 193 25.06 15.49 7.46
C GLY A 193 24.84 14.79 8.80
N ARG A 194 25.36 15.31 9.92
CA ARG A 194 25.13 14.77 11.28
C ARG A 194 23.66 14.42 11.57
N PRO A 195 22.64 15.20 11.16
CA PRO A 195 21.24 14.87 11.36
C PRO A 195 20.83 13.52 10.76
N PHE A 196 21.36 13.16 9.62
CA PHE A 196 21.06 11.86 8.96
C PHE A 196 21.63 10.69 9.74
N TRP A 197 22.84 10.84 10.31
CA TRP A 197 23.44 9.82 11.16
C TRP A 197 22.63 9.58 12.43
N LEU A 198 22.22 10.65 13.11
CA LEU A 198 21.37 10.54 14.31
C LEU A 198 20.00 9.96 13.96
N CYS A 199 19.43 10.30 12.82
CA CYS A 199 18.19 9.76 12.33
C CYS A 199 18.31 8.24 12.02
N ALA A 200 19.40 7.82 11.37
CA ALA A 200 19.67 6.41 11.13
C ALA A 200 19.80 5.60 12.41
N LEU A 201 20.62 6.08 13.35
CA LEU A 201 20.78 5.45 14.67
C LEU A 201 19.46 5.35 15.43
N ALA A 202 18.64 6.41 15.43
CA ALA A 202 17.33 6.41 16.08
C ALA A 202 16.37 5.40 15.45
N MET A 203 16.38 5.27 14.11
CA MET A 203 15.57 4.27 13.40
C MET A 203 16.04 2.84 13.68
N LEU A 204 17.36 2.57 13.62
CA LEU A 204 17.93 1.26 13.90
C LEU A 204 17.63 0.84 15.34
N GLN A 205 17.77 1.76 16.29
CA GLN A 205 17.38 1.55 17.69
C GLN A 205 15.91 1.19 17.81
N GLN A 206 15.03 1.86 17.04
CA GLN A 206 13.59 1.67 17.14
C GLN A 206 13.11 0.37 16.50
N ILE A 207 13.77 -0.11 15.43
CA ILE A 207 13.44 -1.41 14.81
C ILE A 207 14.13 -2.59 15.48
N GLY A 208 15.05 -2.33 16.42
CA GLY A 208 15.75 -3.38 17.18
C GLY A 208 16.88 -4.05 16.41
N ASP A 209 17.47 -3.38 15.42
CA ASP A 209 18.61 -3.91 14.66
C ASP A 209 19.93 -3.50 15.32
N GLU A 210 20.34 -4.28 16.32
CA GLU A 210 21.53 -4.03 17.14
C GLU A 210 22.82 -4.09 16.28
N ALA A 211 22.91 -5.06 15.38
CA ALA A 211 24.12 -5.25 14.59
C ALA A 211 24.42 -4.04 13.70
N ARG A 212 23.42 -3.55 12.95
CA ARG A 212 23.59 -2.35 12.13
C ARG A 212 23.72 -1.08 12.95
N PHE A 213 23.09 -1.04 14.14
CA PHE A 213 23.25 0.10 15.05
C PHE A 213 24.69 0.20 15.53
N GLU A 214 25.33 -0.90 15.95
CA GLU A 214 26.72 -0.90 16.42
C GLU A 214 27.70 -0.50 15.30
N ASP A 215 27.54 -1.05 14.10
CA ASP A 215 28.35 -0.66 12.93
C ASP A 215 28.20 0.84 12.63
N MET A 216 26.97 1.36 12.67
CA MET A 216 26.68 2.76 12.46
C MET A 216 27.26 3.64 13.56
N ALA A 217 27.19 3.21 14.82
CA ALA A 217 27.72 3.91 15.97
C ALA A 217 29.26 4.04 15.92
N VAL A 218 29.96 3.00 15.47
CA VAL A 218 31.41 3.04 15.24
C VAL A 218 31.75 4.07 14.16
N ASN A 219 31.05 4.03 13.02
CA ASN A 219 31.28 4.95 11.92
C ASN A 219 30.95 6.41 12.31
N PHE A 220 29.91 6.61 13.14
CA PHE A 220 29.58 7.89 13.72
C PHE A 220 30.74 8.42 14.61
N ALA A 221 31.24 7.57 15.53
CA ALA A 221 32.32 7.95 16.43
C ALA A 221 33.62 8.31 15.66
N VAL A 222 33.92 7.59 14.60
CA VAL A 222 35.07 7.90 13.70
C VAL A 222 34.86 9.23 12.98
N THR A 223 33.63 9.56 12.59
CA THR A 223 33.34 10.73 11.78
C THR A 223 33.27 12.01 12.62
N PHE A 224 32.66 11.93 13.80
CA PHE A 224 32.35 13.11 14.64
C PHE A 224 33.25 13.23 15.89
N GLU A 225 34.14 12.27 16.12
CA GLU A 225 34.96 12.16 17.33
C GLU A 225 34.12 12.19 18.62
N GLU A 226 32.89 11.74 18.55
CA GLU A 226 31.91 11.67 19.63
C GLU A 226 31.27 10.29 19.68
N SER A 227 30.95 9.79 20.87
CA SER A 227 30.17 8.57 21.02
C SER A 227 28.69 8.89 20.89
N PRO A 228 27.93 8.19 20.04
CA PRO A 228 26.47 8.33 19.99
C PRO A 228 25.85 7.76 21.28
N SER A 229 24.51 7.91 21.45
CA SER A 229 23.80 7.26 22.55
C SER A 229 24.00 5.74 22.47
N SER A 230 24.22 5.13 23.65
CA SER A 230 24.39 3.67 23.74
C SER A 230 23.13 2.93 23.30
N TRP A 231 23.34 1.71 22.81
CA TRP A 231 22.23 0.78 22.55
C TRP A 231 21.46 0.49 23.83
N GLU A 232 20.15 0.58 23.75
CA GLU A 232 19.25 0.18 24.82
C GLU A 232 18.33 -0.94 24.30
N PRO A 233 18.43 -2.17 24.84
CA PRO A 233 17.54 -3.24 24.40
C PRO A 233 16.08 -2.88 24.70
N GLN A 234 15.24 -2.96 23.68
CA GLN A 234 13.81 -2.72 23.84
C GLN A 234 13.15 -3.95 24.46
N GLN A 235 12.58 -3.80 25.65
CA GLN A 235 11.94 -4.88 26.42
C GLN A 235 10.64 -5.41 25.79
N ASP A 236 10.24 -5.02 24.60
CA ASP A 236 9.13 -5.55 23.81
C ASP A 236 9.19 -4.98 22.40
N ALA A 237 10.32 -5.13 21.70
CA ALA A 237 10.35 -4.90 20.27
C ALA A 237 9.35 -5.88 19.63
N VAL A 238 8.25 -5.37 19.10
CA VAL A 238 7.48 -6.13 18.13
C VAL A 238 8.38 -6.24 16.92
N SER A 239 9.20 -7.28 16.90
CA SER A 239 10.05 -7.61 15.77
C SER A 239 9.15 -7.91 14.59
N LEU A 240 8.94 -6.90 13.73
CA LEU A 240 8.54 -7.10 12.36
C LEU A 240 9.83 -7.31 11.54
N THR A 241 10.67 -8.24 12.00
CA THR A 241 11.76 -8.71 11.18
C THR A 241 11.19 -9.46 10.01
N ASP A 242 11.48 -8.96 8.82
CA ASP A 242 11.46 -9.73 7.59
C ASP A 242 11.99 -11.14 7.85
N SER A 243 11.14 -12.11 7.57
CA SER A 243 11.49 -13.53 7.68
C SER A 243 12.48 -13.90 6.59
N SER A 244 13.75 -13.70 6.83
CA SER A 244 14.87 -14.25 6.06
C SER A 244 15.86 -14.93 6.98
N SER A 245 15.41 -15.87 7.81
CA SER A 245 16.24 -16.97 8.28
C SER A 245 15.38 -17.96 9.04
N LEU A 246 15.10 -19.09 8.41
CA LEU A 246 14.47 -20.25 8.99
C LEU A 246 15.43 -20.98 9.94
N PRO A 247 14.88 -21.63 10.99
CA PRO A 247 15.20 -23.03 11.19
C PRO A 247 13.97 -23.91 10.93
N LEU A 248 14.22 -24.93 10.16
CA LEU A 248 13.37 -26.06 9.83
C LEU A 248 12.80 -26.73 11.09
N ARG A 249 11.50 -26.90 11.14
CA ARG A 249 10.70 -28.10 11.41
C ARG A 249 9.31 -27.73 11.91
N HIS A 250 8.31 -27.98 11.12
CA HIS A 250 7.24 -28.94 11.40
C HIS A 250 6.35 -29.10 10.17
N GLU A 251 6.15 -30.35 9.87
CA GLU A 251 5.24 -31.09 9.00
C GLU A 251 4.15 -30.34 8.24
N ASP A 252 4.23 -30.50 6.95
CA ASP A 252 3.25 -30.55 5.87
C ASP A 252 1.79 -30.22 6.17
N VAL A 253 1.42 -28.96 5.85
CA VAL A 253 0.22 -28.66 5.11
C VAL A 253 0.69 -27.88 3.88
N PRO A 254 0.49 -28.39 2.65
CA PRO A 254 0.95 -27.67 1.47
C PRO A 254 0.15 -26.36 1.35
N ALA A 255 0.84 -25.24 1.58
CA ALA A 255 0.34 -23.94 1.12
C ALA A 255 0.07 -24.06 -0.40
N PRO A 256 -1.02 -23.53 -0.93
CA PRO A 256 -1.28 -23.60 -2.35
C PRO A 256 -0.08 -23.01 -3.08
N VAL A 257 0.57 -23.81 -3.90
CA VAL A 257 1.67 -23.39 -4.78
C VAL A 257 1.14 -22.27 -5.66
N ARG A 258 1.50 -21.01 -5.35
CA ARG A 258 1.17 -19.86 -6.19
C ARG A 258 1.92 -20.04 -7.50
N LYS A 259 1.20 -20.47 -8.53
CA LYS A 259 1.73 -20.56 -9.89
C LYS A 259 1.66 -19.17 -10.50
N GLY A 260 2.80 -18.57 -10.86
CA GLY A 260 2.84 -17.33 -11.61
C GLY A 260 3.65 -16.21 -10.96
N PHE A 261 3.71 -15.09 -11.66
CA PHE A 261 4.34 -13.85 -11.20
C PHE A 261 3.40 -13.11 -10.24
N VAL A 262 3.86 -12.72 -9.07
CA VAL A 262 3.04 -12.02 -8.06
C VAL A 262 3.25 -10.52 -8.17
N MET A 263 2.13 -9.76 -8.31
CA MET A 263 2.10 -8.31 -8.18
C MET A 263 1.38 -7.93 -6.89
N GLU A 264 2.06 -7.27 -5.99
CA GLU A 264 1.51 -6.93 -4.67
C GLU A 264 1.73 -5.47 -4.28
N GLY A 265 0.98 -5.00 -3.27
CA GLY A 265 1.12 -3.65 -2.73
C GLY A 265 0.71 -2.55 -3.69
N VAL A 266 1.52 -1.50 -3.79
CA VAL A 266 1.29 -0.35 -4.68
C VAL A 266 2.35 -0.37 -5.76
N VAL A 267 1.92 -0.48 -7.02
CA VAL A 267 2.81 -0.39 -8.18
C VAL A 267 2.72 1.02 -8.75
N GLY A 268 3.79 1.80 -8.54
CA GLY A 268 3.85 3.23 -8.88
C GLY A 268 5.18 3.64 -9.52
N GLY A 269 5.22 4.84 -10.09
CA GLY A 269 6.40 5.42 -10.74
C GLY A 269 6.57 5.04 -12.21
N ALA A 270 7.52 5.70 -12.90
CA ALA A 270 7.72 5.56 -14.35
C ALA A 270 8.39 4.24 -14.76
N GLN A 271 9.18 3.63 -13.89
CA GLN A 271 9.87 2.35 -14.14
C GLN A 271 9.93 1.51 -12.85
N PRO A 272 8.80 0.99 -12.39
CA PRO A 272 8.77 0.19 -11.18
C PRO A 272 9.59 -1.09 -11.35
N GLU A 273 10.30 -1.48 -10.29
CA GLU A 273 11.10 -2.73 -10.26
C GLU A 273 10.26 -3.96 -10.59
N VAL A 274 8.99 -3.94 -10.20
CA VAL A 274 8.01 -4.98 -10.49
C VAL A 274 7.87 -5.24 -11.99
N LEU A 275 7.88 -4.19 -12.84
CA LEU A 275 7.78 -4.36 -14.29
C LEU A 275 9.08 -4.93 -14.89
N ARG A 276 10.24 -4.58 -14.31
CA ARG A 276 11.52 -5.20 -14.71
C ARG A 276 11.55 -6.69 -14.34
N ALA A 277 11.10 -7.03 -13.14
CA ALA A 277 10.98 -8.41 -12.69
C ALA A 277 9.99 -9.21 -13.56
N LEU A 278 8.87 -8.59 -13.95
CA LEU A 278 7.92 -9.20 -14.90
C LEU A 278 8.58 -9.48 -16.27
N SER A 279 9.42 -8.57 -16.79
CA SER A 279 10.17 -8.81 -18.03
C SER A 279 11.10 -10.01 -17.92
N ALA A 280 11.83 -10.12 -16.83
CA ALA A 280 12.72 -11.25 -16.56
C ALA A 280 11.93 -12.56 -16.48
N TYR A 281 10.85 -12.59 -15.69
CA TYR A 281 9.97 -13.75 -15.60
C TYR A 281 9.38 -14.14 -16.96
N ALA A 282 8.91 -13.15 -17.73
CA ALA A 282 8.33 -13.37 -19.03
C ALA A 282 9.33 -13.91 -20.06
N SER A 283 10.64 -13.67 -19.91
CA SER A 283 11.66 -14.20 -20.83
C SER A 283 11.73 -15.73 -20.78
N GLU A 284 11.43 -16.33 -19.64
CA GLU A 284 11.52 -17.76 -19.40
C GLU A 284 10.19 -18.53 -19.64
N HIS A 285 9.06 -17.78 -19.79
CA HIS A 285 7.74 -18.38 -19.83
C HIS A 285 7.00 -18.00 -21.12
N GLN A 286 6.26 -18.95 -21.70
CA GLN A 286 5.42 -18.72 -22.86
C GLN A 286 4.00 -18.29 -22.45
N GLN A 287 3.51 -18.83 -21.35
CA GLN A 287 2.27 -18.42 -20.71
C GLN A 287 2.61 -17.69 -19.43
N ILE A 288 2.14 -16.48 -19.29
CA ILE A 288 2.46 -15.58 -18.19
C ILE A 288 1.21 -15.41 -17.32
N GLU A 289 1.25 -16.01 -16.15
CA GLU A 289 0.21 -15.80 -15.13
C GLU A 289 0.68 -14.76 -14.15
N ILE A 290 -0.09 -13.69 -13.98
CA ILE A 290 0.14 -12.61 -13.03
C ILE A 290 -0.92 -12.71 -11.94
N ASP A 291 -0.50 -13.03 -10.71
CA ASP A 291 -1.37 -12.98 -9.53
C ASP A 291 -1.41 -11.54 -8.99
N ALA A 292 -2.53 -10.86 -9.18
CA ALA A 292 -2.77 -9.50 -8.70
C ALA A 292 -3.68 -9.46 -7.45
N SER A 293 -3.89 -10.60 -6.77
CA SER A 293 -4.77 -10.69 -5.61
C SER A 293 -4.35 -9.79 -4.44
N GLN A 294 -3.06 -9.52 -4.33
CA GLN A 294 -2.46 -8.66 -3.31
C GLN A 294 -2.11 -7.25 -3.83
N LEU A 295 -2.43 -6.95 -5.09
CA LEU A 295 -2.21 -5.63 -5.68
C LEU A 295 -3.24 -4.65 -5.13
N LYS A 296 -2.79 -3.73 -4.28
CA LYS A 296 -3.66 -2.72 -3.65
C LYS A 296 -3.97 -1.57 -4.60
N ARG A 297 -2.97 -1.09 -5.34
CA ARG A 297 -3.11 0.01 -6.30
C ARG A 297 -2.13 -0.15 -7.47
N LEU A 298 -2.59 0.21 -8.65
CA LEU A 298 -1.76 0.44 -9.82
C LEU A 298 -1.86 1.92 -10.17
N GLU A 299 -0.74 2.67 -10.13
CA GLU A 299 -0.73 4.08 -10.50
C GLU A 299 -0.89 4.25 -12.01
N PHE A 300 -1.49 5.37 -12.43
CA PHE A 300 -1.83 5.64 -13.83
C PHE A 300 -0.62 5.50 -14.78
N VAL A 301 0.53 6.09 -14.41
CA VAL A 301 1.76 6.01 -15.21
C VAL A 301 2.27 4.57 -15.32
N SER A 302 2.19 3.81 -14.22
CA SER A 302 2.60 2.40 -14.21
C SER A 302 1.64 1.50 -14.98
N ALA A 303 0.35 1.83 -15.02
CA ALA A 303 -0.63 1.12 -15.86
C ALA A 303 -0.29 1.28 -17.34
N GLY A 304 0.10 2.48 -17.80
CA GLY A 304 0.57 2.70 -19.16
C GLY A 304 1.85 1.93 -19.48
N ALA A 305 2.81 1.88 -18.56
CA ALA A 305 4.03 1.09 -18.72
C ALA A 305 3.74 -0.42 -18.76
N LEU A 306 2.82 -0.90 -17.92
CA LEU A 306 2.36 -2.29 -17.94
C LEU A 306 1.69 -2.63 -19.27
N PHE A 307 0.79 -1.77 -19.76
CA PHE A 307 0.16 -1.96 -21.09
C PHE A 307 1.20 -2.13 -22.18
N ASN A 308 2.18 -1.23 -22.29
CA ASN A 308 3.21 -1.30 -23.31
C ASN A 308 4.02 -2.60 -23.22
N GLN A 309 4.35 -3.05 -22.01
CA GLN A 309 5.06 -4.30 -21.80
C GLN A 309 4.24 -5.52 -22.20
N LEU A 310 2.95 -5.56 -21.84
CA LEU A 310 2.05 -6.64 -22.21
C LEU A 310 1.78 -6.68 -23.72
N ALA A 311 1.64 -5.52 -24.36
CA ALA A 311 1.51 -5.41 -25.82
C ALA A 311 2.76 -5.96 -26.52
N GLN A 312 3.96 -5.68 -26.00
CA GLN A 312 5.20 -6.24 -26.50
C GLN A 312 5.24 -7.77 -26.36
N LEU A 313 4.84 -8.29 -25.19
CA LEU A 313 4.78 -9.74 -24.96
C LEU A 313 3.76 -10.43 -25.88
N GLN A 314 2.60 -9.81 -26.10
CA GLN A 314 1.60 -10.29 -27.06
C GLN A 314 2.16 -10.32 -28.49
N SER A 315 2.90 -9.30 -28.93
CA SER A 315 3.54 -9.27 -30.25
C SER A 315 4.60 -10.37 -30.43
N GLN A 316 5.17 -10.88 -29.34
CA GLN A 316 6.08 -12.04 -29.30
C GLN A 316 5.33 -13.39 -29.26
N GLY A 317 3.99 -13.38 -29.36
CA GLY A 317 3.15 -14.57 -29.31
C GLY A 317 2.92 -15.14 -27.91
N LYS A 318 3.30 -14.40 -26.85
CA LYS A 318 3.07 -14.81 -25.44
C LYS A 318 1.64 -14.48 -25.02
N GLN A 319 1.08 -15.35 -24.20
CA GLN A 319 -0.25 -15.15 -23.61
C GLN A 319 -0.13 -14.74 -22.16
N THR A 320 -0.79 -13.64 -21.80
CA THR A 320 -0.78 -13.14 -20.42
C THR A 320 -2.18 -13.21 -19.81
N MET A 321 -2.25 -13.71 -18.57
CA MET A 321 -3.44 -13.73 -17.75
C MET A 321 -3.17 -13.02 -16.44
N ILE A 322 -4.02 -12.06 -16.06
CA ILE A 322 -3.97 -11.33 -14.80
C ILE A 322 -5.13 -11.85 -13.94
N ARG A 323 -4.79 -12.41 -12.79
CA ARG A 323 -5.75 -13.03 -11.88
C ARG A 323 -6.07 -12.18 -10.66
N ALA A 324 -7.34 -12.14 -10.33
CA ALA A 324 -7.91 -11.60 -9.10
C ALA A 324 -7.49 -10.16 -8.71
N PRO A 325 -7.31 -9.21 -9.65
CA PRO A 325 -7.16 -7.82 -9.26
C PRO A 325 -8.41 -7.35 -8.51
N ASN A 326 -8.25 -6.39 -7.59
CA ASN A 326 -9.40 -5.71 -7.00
C ASN A 326 -10.15 -4.90 -8.07
N GLU A 327 -11.42 -4.55 -7.83
CA GLU A 327 -12.28 -3.93 -8.85
C GLU A 327 -11.78 -2.54 -9.29
N MET A 328 -11.14 -1.77 -8.39
CA MET A 328 -10.56 -0.48 -8.75
C MET A 328 -9.40 -0.63 -9.74
N VAL A 329 -8.52 -1.60 -9.48
CA VAL A 329 -7.38 -1.92 -10.38
C VAL A 329 -7.88 -2.55 -11.68
N ALA A 330 -8.87 -3.45 -11.62
CA ALA A 330 -9.46 -4.07 -12.82
C ALA A 330 -10.13 -3.02 -13.71
N ALA A 331 -10.83 -2.06 -13.12
CA ALA A 331 -11.44 -0.95 -13.87
C ALA A 331 -10.37 -0.09 -14.56
N LEU A 332 -9.31 0.30 -13.84
CA LEU A 332 -8.19 1.03 -14.44
C LEU A 332 -7.53 0.25 -15.59
N MET A 333 -7.33 -1.05 -15.42
CA MET A 333 -6.75 -1.89 -16.49
C MET A 333 -7.60 -1.89 -17.75
N ARG A 334 -8.94 -1.87 -17.62
CA ARG A 334 -9.85 -1.77 -18.78
C ARG A 334 -9.78 -0.37 -19.40
N VAL A 335 -9.80 0.69 -18.62
CA VAL A 335 -9.63 2.08 -19.09
C VAL A 335 -8.35 2.23 -19.90
N MET A 336 -7.27 1.59 -19.44
CA MET A 336 -5.97 1.62 -20.12
C MET A 336 -5.86 0.63 -21.30
N GLY A 337 -6.90 -0.14 -21.61
CA GLY A 337 -6.91 -1.12 -22.70
C GLY A 337 -6.08 -2.38 -22.43
N ILE A 338 -5.71 -2.66 -21.18
CA ILE A 338 -4.92 -3.85 -20.82
C ILE A 338 -5.70 -5.14 -21.10
N ASP A 339 -7.02 -5.10 -21.06
CA ASP A 339 -7.91 -6.21 -21.43
C ASP A 339 -7.82 -6.62 -22.92
N GLN A 340 -7.27 -5.76 -23.78
CA GLN A 340 -7.02 -6.07 -25.21
C GLN A 340 -5.70 -6.86 -25.40
N VAL A 341 -4.77 -6.76 -24.48
CA VAL A 341 -3.43 -7.38 -24.57
C VAL A 341 -3.18 -8.49 -23.54
N ALA A 342 -4.05 -8.61 -22.53
CA ALA A 342 -4.00 -9.64 -21.50
C ALA A 342 -5.42 -10.02 -21.06
N ARG A 343 -5.61 -11.28 -20.69
CA ARG A 343 -6.88 -11.73 -20.11
C ARG A 343 -6.95 -11.34 -18.64
N ILE A 344 -7.97 -10.58 -18.25
CA ILE A 344 -8.22 -10.22 -16.86
C ILE A 344 -9.29 -11.14 -16.29
N GLU A 345 -8.95 -11.90 -15.25
CA GLU A 345 -9.86 -12.75 -14.51
C GLU A 345 -10.21 -12.08 -13.18
N ALA A 346 -11.45 -11.60 -13.07
CA ALA A 346 -11.92 -10.88 -11.89
C ALA A 346 -11.85 -11.74 -10.61
N ARG A 347 -11.71 -11.07 -9.48
CA ARG A 347 -11.79 -11.69 -8.15
C ARG A 347 -13.19 -12.29 -7.95
N LYS A 348 -13.26 -13.52 -7.47
CA LYS A 348 -14.53 -14.11 -7.01
C LYS A 348 -14.81 -13.61 -5.60
N PHE A 349 -15.96 -13.00 -5.42
CA PHE A 349 -16.46 -12.53 -4.12
C PHE A 349 -17.20 -13.65 -3.40
#